data_080cc704040a1d18202ceb8ea8506915
#
_entry.id   080cc704040a1d18202ceb8ea8506915
#
_cell.length_a   1.000
_cell.length_b   1.000
_cell.length_c   1.000
_cell.angle_alpha   90.00
_cell.angle_beta   90.00
_cell.angle_gamma   90.00
#
_symmetry.space_group_name_H-M   'P 1'
#
loop_
_entity.id
_entity.type
_entity.pdbx_description
1 polymer ?
#
loop_
_entity_poly.entity_id
_entity_poly.type
_entity_poly.pdbx_seq_one_letter_code
_entity_poly.pdbx_strand_id
1 'polypeptide(L)'
;MVDKEASVVRIHEIYIKATPAAIWEAITSPEWNGRYGYHAPADFDLRPGGKYVAKANEGMKKFGLPDVIIDGEIIESKPPSRLVQTWRWLFDEQQKKEGFSTLTYEIADTGQGFCRLTVTHDQTHQPTMAAATVSKFDVKNGGGGWNWILSDLKSLLETGKTMS
;
A
#
# COMPACT_ATOMS: atom_id res chain seq x y z
N MET A 1 9.04 -25.68 -24.40
CA MET A 1 9.53 -24.38 -23.86
C MET A 1 8.63 -23.95 -22.74
N VAL A 2 9.16 -23.85 -21.55
CA VAL A 2 8.42 -23.26 -20.43
C VAL A 2 8.54 -21.74 -20.62
N ASP A 3 7.41 -21.07 -20.90
CA ASP A 3 7.39 -19.61 -20.84
C ASP A 3 7.78 -19.21 -19.42
N LYS A 4 8.94 -18.59 -19.27
CA LYS A 4 9.28 -17.91 -18.03
C LYS A 4 8.23 -16.81 -17.87
N GLU A 5 7.35 -16.94 -16.89
CA GLU A 5 6.49 -15.84 -16.50
C GLU A 5 7.37 -14.60 -16.32
N ALA A 6 7.02 -13.53 -17.01
CA ALA A 6 7.75 -12.29 -16.90
C ALA A 6 7.62 -11.77 -15.45
N SER A 7 8.74 -11.48 -14.79
CA SER A 7 8.75 -10.89 -13.46
C SER A 7 8.05 -9.53 -13.50
N VAL A 8 7.08 -9.30 -12.59
CA VAL A 8 6.39 -8.02 -12.43
C VAL A 8 6.70 -7.45 -11.05
N VAL A 9 7.78 -6.69 -10.99
CA VAL A 9 8.19 -5.98 -9.78
C VAL A 9 8.15 -4.48 -10.08
N ARG A 10 7.37 -3.74 -9.30
CA ARG A 10 7.27 -2.28 -9.42
C ARG A 10 7.86 -1.63 -8.19
N ILE A 11 8.68 -0.62 -8.41
CA ILE A 11 9.35 0.14 -7.36
C ILE A 11 8.89 1.59 -7.45
N HIS A 12 8.35 2.10 -6.35
CA HIS A 12 7.94 3.50 -6.22
C HIS A 12 8.78 4.15 -5.13
N GLU A 13 9.39 5.27 -5.43
CA GLU A 13 10.27 5.97 -4.52
C GLU A 13 9.91 7.44 -4.45
N ILE A 14 9.74 7.95 -3.23
CA ILE A 14 9.48 9.36 -2.96
C ILE A 14 10.31 9.86 -1.79
N TYR A 15 10.42 11.17 -1.69
CA TYR A 15 11.05 11.85 -0.56
C TYR A 15 10.01 12.65 0.20
N ILE A 16 10.01 12.50 1.52
CA ILE A 16 9.02 13.12 2.41
C ILE A 16 9.75 13.89 3.51
N LYS A 17 9.37 15.14 3.71
CA LYS A 17 9.85 15.94 4.84
C LYS A 17 9.12 15.53 6.11
N ALA A 18 9.55 14.41 6.67
CA ALA A 18 9.03 13.82 7.88
C ALA A 18 10.08 12.91 8.51
N THR A 19 9.90 12.57 9.78
CA THR A 19 10.78 11.61 10.47
C THR A 19 10.44 10.18 10.06
N PRO A 20 11.38 9.22 10.20
CA PRO A 20 11.08 7.81 9.98
C PRO A 20 9.91 7.31 10.83
N ALA A 21 9.84 7.71 12.09
CA ALA A 21 8.76 7.32 13.00
C ALA A 21 7.40 7.83 12.53
N ALA A 22 7.31 9.07 12.03
CA ALA A 22 6.06 9.63 11.51
C ALA A 22 5.58 8.91 10.25
N ILE A 23 6.49 8.56 9.35
CA ILE A 23 6.17 7.80 8.13
C ILE A 23 5.71 6.38 8.51
N TRP A 24 6.42 5.73 9.41
CA TRP A 24 6.05 4.40 9.91
C TRP A 24 4.65 4.39 10.51
N GLU A 25 4.35 5.34 11.38
CA GLU A 25 3.03 5.47 12.00
C GLU A 25 1.94 5.72 10.95
N ALA A 26 2.21 6.59 9.97
CA ALA A 26 1.25 6.88 8.90
C ALA A 26 0.93 5.66 8.04
N ILE A 27 1.87 4.73 7.88
CA ILE A 27 1.65 3.48 7.14
C ILE A 27 0.91 2.45 8.00
N THR A 28 1.31 2.27 9.26
CA THR A 28 0.93 1.12 10.08
C THR A 28 -0.21 1.36 11.05
N SER A 29 -0.54 2.61 11.36
CA SER A 29 -1.63 2.96 12.27
C SER A 29 -2.94 3.21 11.53
N PRO A 30 -4.05 2.53 11.89
CA PRO A 30 -5.34 2.76 11.24
C PRO A 30 -5.88 4.18 11.42
N GLU A 31 -5.48 4.88 12.48
CA GLU A 31 -5.82 6.29 12.69
C GLU A 31 -5.21 7.20 11.62
N TRP A 32 -4.08 6.81 11.05
CA TRP A 32 -3.37 7.55 10.02
C TRP A 32 -3.63 7.01 8.61
N ASN A 33 -3.52 5.70 8.41
CA ASN A 33 -3.58 5.12 7.06
C ASN A 33 -4.97 5.22 6.40
N GLY A 34 -6.03 5.40 7.19
CA GLY A 34 -7.37 5.70 6.68
C GLY A 34 -7.58 7.15 6.23
N ARG A 35 -6.62 8.04 6.46
CA ARG A 35 -6.74 9.48 6.17
C ARG A 35 -6.28 9.88 4.78
N TYR A 36 -5.55 9.04 4.08
CA TYR A 36 -4.99 9.35 2.76
C TYR A 36 -5.23 8.22 1.76
N GLY A 37 -4.90 8.48 0.51
CA GLY A 37 -5.07 7.52 -0.57
C GLY A 37 -6.53 7.17 -0.80
N TYR A 38 -6.86 5.91 -0.75
CA TYR A 38 -8.24 5.43 -0.92
C TYR A 38 -9.08 5.45 0.36
N HIS A 39 -8.55 5.99 1.45
CA HIS A 39 -9.25 6.09 2.74
C HIS A 39 -9.76 4.74 3.28
N ALA A 40 -8.97 3.70 3.10
CA ALA A 40 -9.25 2.37 3.61
C ALA A 40 -8.41 2.10 4.86
N PRO A 41 -8.97 2.19 6.07
CA PRO A 41 -8.18 1.98 7.29
C PRO A 41 -7.69 0.55 7.36
N ALA A 42 -6.42 0.37 7.72
CA ALA A 42 -5.77 -0.93 7.78
C ALA A 42 -5.18 -1.21 9.16
N ASP A 43 -5.45 -2.41 9.65
CA ASP A 43 -4.87 -2.93 10.88
C ASP A 43 -3.64 -3.78 10.57
N PHE A 44 -2.58 -3.57 11.34
CA PHE A 44 -1.32 -4.30 11.24
C PHE A 44 -0.99 -4.93 12.58
N ASP A 45 -0.88 -6.25 12.64
CA ASP A 45 -0.24 -6.95 13.75
C ASP A 45 1.25 -7.07 13.41
N LEU A 46 2.05 -6.13 13.92
CA LEU A 46 3.44 -5.88 13.51
C LEU A 46 4.44 -6.90 14.07
N ARG A 47 4.16 -8.18 13.87
CA ARG A 47 5.06 -9.28 14.19
C ARG A 47 5.09 -10.29 13.04
N PRO A 48 6.16 -11.05 12.84
CA PRO A 48 6.14 -12.13 11.86
C PRO A 48 4.97 -13.09 12.10
N GLY A 49 4.20 -13.38 11.06
CA GLY A 49 2.97 -14.17 11.13
C GLY A 49 1.73 -13.38 11.54
N GLY A 50 1.85 -12.11 11.91
CA GLY A 50 0.73 -11.23 12.22
C GLY A 50 -0.11 -10.90 11.00
N LYS A 51 -1.37 -10.55 11.20
CA LYS A 51 -2.30 -10.25 10.10
C LYS A 51 -2.23 -8.78 9.69
N TYR A 52 -2.41 -8.57 8.39
CA TYR A 52 -2.69 -7.29 7.77
C TYR A 52 -4.09 -7.32 7.18
N VAL A 53 -4.93 -6.34 7.52
CA VAL A 53 -6.32 -6.27 7.08
C VAL A 53 -6.68 -4.83 6.75
N ALA A 54 -7.02 -4.55 5.50
CA ALA A 54 -7.56 -3.26 5.09
C ALA A 54 -9.08 -3.35 4.93
N LYS A 55 -9.78 -2.39 5.50
CA LYS A 55 -11.24 -2.36 5.57
C LYS A 55 -11.83 -1.37 4.57
N ALA A 56 -12.98 -1.73 4.01
CA ALA A 56 -13.74 -0.82 3.18
C ALA A 56 -14.26 0.37 4.01
N ASN A 57 -14.19 1.56 3.43
CA ASN A 57 -14.91 2.72 3.97
C ASN A 57 -16.38 2.68 3.56
N GLU A 58 -17.20 3.61 4.10
CA GLU A 58 -18.64 3.63 3.83
C GLU A 58 -18.98 3.81 2.34
N GLY A 59 -18.19 4.60 1.61
CA GLY A 59 -18.37 4.78 0.16
C GLY A 59 -18.13 3.47 -0.60
N MET A 60 -17.09 2.75 -0.27
CA MET A 60 -16.77 1.44 -0.87
C MET A 60 -17.87 0.42 -0.60
N LYS A 61 -18.39 0.36 0.63
CA LYS A 61 -19.50 -0.52 0.99
C LYS A 61 -20.77 -0.22 0.19
N LYS A 62 -21.05 1.04 -0.04
CA LYS A 62 -22.19 1.47 -0.88
C LYS A 62 -22.06 1.02 -2.33
N PHE A 63 -20.84 0.87 -2.84
CA PHE A 63 -20.56 0.29 -4.16
C PHE A 63 -20.55 -1.24 -4.15
N GLY A 64 -20.84 -1.88 -3.03
CA GLY A 64 -20.92 -3.34 -2.91
C GLY A 64 -19.62 -4.04 -2.60
N LEU A 65 -18.55 -3.32 -2.18
CA LEU A 65 -17.33 -3.95 -1.74
C LEU A 65 -17.53 -4.65 -0.38
N PRO A 66 -16.82 -5.79 -0.14
CA PRO A 66 -16.88 -6.47 1.15
C PRO A 66 -16.26 -5.63 2.27
N ASP A 67 -16.52 -5.97 3.52
CA ASP A 67 -15.97 -5.27 4.70
C ASP A 67 -14.45 -5.28 4.72
N VAL A 68 -13.84 -6.41 4.34
CA VAL A 68 -12.38 -6.54 4.19
C VAL A 68 -12.05 -6.56 2.70
N ILE A 69 -11.27 -5.60 2.24
CA ILE A 69 -10.94 -5.44 0.82
C ILE A 69 -9.52 -5.93 0.47
N ILE A 70 -8.61 -5.93 1.45
CA ILE A 70 -7.24 -6.41 1.27
C ILE A 70 -6.85 -7.18 2.52
N ASP A 71 -6.20 -8.32 2.35
CA ASP A 71 -5.59 -9.07 3.45
C ASP A 71 -4.16 -9.47 3.13
N GLY A 72 -3.46 -9.87 4.16
CA GLY A 72 -2.09 -10.35 4.08
C GLY A 72 -1.53 -10.75 5.43
N GLU A 73 -0.24 -11.07 5.42
CA GLU A 73 0.51 -11.50 6.59
C GLU A 73 1.82 -10.72 6.67
N ILE A 74 2.22 -10.34 7.89
CA ILE A 74 3.49 -9.68 8.13
C ILE A 74 4.60 -10.74 8.08
N ILE A 75 5.59 -10.52 7.20
CA ILE A 75 6.76 -11.39 7.06
C ILE A 75 7.91 -10.86 7.91
N GLU A 76 8.15 -9.54 7.86
CA GLU A 76 9.23 -8.86 8.57
C GLU A 76 8.76 -7.50 9.06
N SER A 77 9.07 -7.17 10.31
CA SER A 77 8.77 -5.86 10.89
C SER A 77 9.99 -5.34 11.65
N LYS A 78 10.60 -4.29 11.12
CA LYS A 78 11.74 -3.57 11.72
C LYS A 78 11.44 -2.08 11.81
N PRO A 79 10.64 -1.65 12.81
CA PRO A 79 10.33 -0.24 12.99
C PRO A 79 11.59 0.60 13.22
N PRO A 80 11.69 1.81 12.67
CA PRO A 80 10.79 2.43 11.70
C PRO A 80 11.30 2.31 10.26
N SER A 81 12.11 1.29 9.92
CA SER A 81 12.89 1.24 8.67
C SER A 81 12.39 0.28 7.61
N ARG A 82 11.81 -0.85 7.99
CA ARG A 82 11.46 -1.89 7.03
C ARG A 82 10.23 -2.70 7.45
N LEU A 83 9.32 -2.88 6.50
CA LEU A 83 8.14 -3.73 6.65
C LEU A 83 7.97 -4.57 5.39
N VAL A 84 7.87 -5.88 5.55
CA VAL A 84 7.60 -6.83 4.46
C VAL A 84 6.31 -7.57 4.79
N GLN A 85 5.40 -7.61 3.83
CA GLN A 85 4.10 -8.26 4.00
C GLN A 85 3.64 -8.91 2.70
N THR A 86 2.71 -9.85 2.81
CA THR A 86 1.89 -10.29 1.69
C THR A 86 0.67 -9.37 1.52
N TRP A 87 0.08 -9.39 0.32
CA TRP A 87 -0.98 -8.44 -0.03
C TRP A 87 -1.86 -9.04 -1.13
N ARG A 88 -3.19 -8.98 -0.93
CA ARG A 88 -4.16 -9.56 -1.85
C ARG A 88 -5.47 -8.78 -1.82
N TRP A 89 -6.03 -8.45 -3.00
CA TRP A 89 -7.40 -7.93 -3.09
C TRP A 89 -8.44 -9.04 -2.91
N LEU A 90 -9.53 -8.73 -2.23
CA LEU A 90 -10.59 -9.68 -1.90
C LEU A 90 -11.93 -9.39 -2.59
N PHE A 91 -12.02 -8.30 -3.33
CA PHE A 91 -13.27 -7.88 -3.99
C PHE A 91 -13.38 -8.28 -5.47
N ASP A 92 -12.37 -8.94 -6.00
CA ASP A 92 -12.36 -9.50 -7.34
C ASP A 92 -11.93 -10.97 -7.25
N GLU A 93 -12.81 -11.88 -7.69
CA GLU A 93 -12.57 -13.32 -7.55
C GLU A 93 -11.34 -13.81 -8.31
N GLN A 94 -11.07 -13.23 -9.50
CA GLN A 94 -9.89 -13.61 -10.28
C GLN A 94 -8.60 -13.19 -9.56
N GLN A 95 -8.55 -11.98 -9.06
CA GLN A 95 -7.40 -11.46 -8.32
C GLN A 95 -7.19 -12.23 -7.01
N LYS A 96 -8.28 -12.57 -6.32
CA LYS A 96 -8.24 -13.38 -5.10
C LYS A 96 -7.65 -14.77 -5.36
N LYS A 97 -8.01 -15.40 -6.48
CA LYS A 97 -7.49 -16.72 -6.88
C LYS A 97 -6.02 -16.70 -7.27
N GLU A 98 -5.50 -15.59 -7.75
CA GLU A 98 -4.08 -15.46 -8.08
C GLU A 98 -3.18 -15.51 -6.84
N GLY A 99 -3.75 -15.35 -5.64
CA GLY A 99 -3.04 -15.41 -4.37
C GLY A 99 -2.37 -14.10 -3.98
N PHE A 100 -1.32 -14.20 -3.19
CA PHE A 100 -0.67 -13.05 -2.58
C PHE A 100 0.51 -12.53 -3.39
N SER A 101 0.61 -11.21 -3.48
CA SER A 101 1.83 -10.49 -3.85
C SER A 101 2.68 -10.23 -2.61
N THR A 102 3.90 -9.76 -2.82
CA THR A 102 4.79 -9.30 -1.73
C THR A 102 4.96 -7.80 -1.82
N LEU A 103 4.73 -7.12 -0.71
CA LEU A 103 4.81 -5.68 -0.57
C LEU A 103 5.86 -5.32 0.48
N THR A 104 6.83 -4.49 0.09
CA THR A 104 7.91 -4.04 0.97
C THR A 104 7.93 -2.53 1.07
N TYR A 105 7.97 -2.02 2.31
CA TYR A 105 8.22 -0.61 2.61
C TYR A 105 9.62 -0.48 3.20
N GLU A 106 10.38 0.47 2.69
CA GLU A 106 11.70 0.84 3.23
C GLU A 106 11.76 2.33 3.47
N ILE A 107 12.12 2.73 4.69
CA ILE A 107 12.22 4.11 5.11
C ILE A 107 13.68 4.39 5.47
N ALA A 108 14.32 5.28 4.72
CA ALA A 108 15.71 5.68 4.95
C ALA A 108 15.76 7.15 5.33
N ASP A 109 16.31 7.43 6.52
CA ASP A 109 16.61 8.80 6.95
C ASP A 109 17.84 9.30 6.17
N THR A 110 17.70 10.42 5.46
CA THR A 110 18.81 11.02 4.71
C THR A 110 19.79 11.78 5.60
N GLY A 111 19.42 12.07 6.85
CA GLY A 111 20.21 12.94 7.74
C GLY A 111 20.09 14.42 7.42
N GLN A 112 19.20 14.81 6.51
CA GLN A 112 19.02 16.20 6.05
C GLN A 112 17.61 16.75 6.31
N GLY A 113 16.88 16.12 7.25
CA GLY A 113 15.53 16.57 7.62
C GLY A 113 14.42 15.99 6.76
N PHE A 114 14.71 15.02 5.91
CA PHE A 114 13.73 14.29 5.11
C PHE A 114 14.12 12.82 4.96
N CYS A 115 13.16 11.99 4.59
CA CYS A 115 13.34 10.57 4.38
C CYS A 115 13.06 10.17 2.93
N ARG A 116 13.67 9.08 2.51
CA ARG A 116 13.30 8.36 1.30
C ARG A 116 12.38 7.19 1.67
N LEU A 117 11.19 7.14 1.09
CA LEU A 117 10.27 6.01 1.20
C LEU A 117 10.26 5.25 -0.11
N THR A 118 10.61 3.97 -0.04
CA THR A 118 10.57 3.05 -1.19
C THR A 118 9.51 1.99 -0.95
N VAL A 119 8.60 1.84 -1.92
CA VAL A 119 7.59 0.78 -1.93
C VAL A 119 7.90 -0.14 -3.08
N THR A 120 8.18 -1.40 -2.77
CA THR A 120 8.43 -2.45 -3.75
C THR A 120 7.27 -3.43 -3.74
N HIS A 121 6.60 -3.58 -4.87
CA HIS A 121 5.46 -4.47 -5.02
C HIS A 121 5.80 -5.57 -6.04
N ASP A 122 6.06 -6.77 -5.56
CA ASP A 122 6.31 -7.95 -6.38
C ASP A 122 5.00 -8.67 -6.66
N GLN A 123 4.53 -8.55 -7.90
CA GLN A 123 3.27 -9.12 -8.40
C GLN A 123 3.53 -10.16 -9.50
N THR A 124 4.67 -10.83 -9.45
CA THR A 124 5.11 -11.75 -10.51
C THR A 124 4.10 -12.86 -10.81
N HIS A 125 3.41 -13.37 -9.78
CA HIS A 125 2.43 -14.44 -9.92
C HIS A 125 0.97 -13.96 -9.90
N GLN A 126 0.74 -12.63 -9.98
CA GLN A 126 -0.60 -12.02 -9.96
C GLN A 126 -0.81 -11.10 -11.16
N PRO A 127 -0.89 -11.66 -12.38
CA PRO A 127 -0.94 -10.84 -13.60
C PRO A 127 -2.18 -9.93 -13.68
N THR A 128 -3.33 -10.40 -13.24
CA THR A 128 -4.56 -9.58 -13.25
C THR A 128 -4.47 -8.43 -12.25
N MET A 129 -3.99 -8.71 -11.04
CA MET A 129 -3.76 -7.68 -10.02
C MET A 129 -2.69 -6.69 -10.46
N ALA A 130 -1.60 -7.19 -11.07
CA ALA A 130 -0.53 -6.34 -11.59
C ALA A 130 -1.03 -5.36 -12.65
N ALA A 131 -1.90 -5.80 -13.54
CA ALA A 131 -2.52 -4.93 -14.53
C ALA A 131 -3.45 -3.89 -13.88
N ALA A 132 -4.22 -4.28 -12.88
CA ALA A 132 -5.17 -3.40 -12.19
C ALA A 132 -4.49 -2.29 -11.35
N THR A 133 -3.29 -2.53 -10.84
CA THR A 133 -2.58 -1.57 -9.96
C THR A 133 -1.80 -0.49 -10.70
N VAL A 134 -1.79 -0.46 -12.03
CA VAL A 134 -1.13 0.57 -12.85
C VAL A 134 -2.08 1.65 -13.39
N SER A 135 -3.17 1.90 -12.71
CA SER A 135 -4.12 2.91 -13.14
C SER A 135 -3.54 4.33 -13.02
N LYS A 136 -3.93 5.20 -13.94
CA LYS A 136 -3.75 6.65 -13.82
C LYS A 136 -5.00 7.23 -13.17
N PHE A 137 -4.83 8.32 -12.44
CA PHE A 137 -5.98 9.01 -11.84
C PHE A 137 -6.91 9.54 -12.95
N ASP A 138 -8.18 9.27 -12.81
CA ASP A 138 -9.25 9.76 -13.67
C ASP A 138 -10.25 10.57 -12.84
N VAL A 139 -10.65 11.73 -13.34
CA VAL A 139 -11.54 12.64 -12.60
C VAL A 139 -12.89 12.02 -12.26
N LYS A 140 -13.38 11.12 -13.13
CA LYS A 140 -14.69 10.46 -12.92
C LYS A 140 -14.61 9.19 -12.09
N ASN A 141 -13.52 8.40 -12.28
CA ASN A 141 -13.42 7.04 -11.77
C ASN A 141 -12.38 6.87 -10.67
N GLY A 142 -11.58 7.89 -10.39
CA GLY A 142 -10.49 7.81 -9.41
C GLY A 142 -9.30 6.99 -9.93
N GLY A 143 -8.71 6.19 -9.07
CA GLY A 143 -7.53 5.38 -9.40
C GLY A 143 -6.23 6.08 -9.02
N GLY A 144 -5.16 5.84 -9.77
CA GLY A 144 -3.85 6.43 -9.57
C GLY A 144 -2.82 5.52 -8.90
N GLY A 145 -3.25 4.44 -8.28
CA GLY A 145 -2.39 3.41 -7.69
C GLY A 145 -1.41 3.96 -6.64
N TRP A 146 -0.23 3.37 -6.58
CA TRP A 146 0.80 3.76 -5.62
C TRP A 146 1.25 5.21 -5.76
N ASN A 147 1.35 5.73 -6.98
CA ASN A 147 1.76 7.13 -7.19
C ASN A 147 0.77 8.10 -6.53
N TRP A 148 -0.54 7.82 -6.65
CA TRP A 148 -1.57 8.58 -5.97
C TRP A 148 -1.47 8.46 -4.44
N ILE A 149 -1.40 7.24 -3.92
CA ILE A 149 -1.33 6.97 -2.48
C ILE A 149 -0.13 7.67 -1.85
N LEU A 150 1.05 7.54 -2.46
CA LEU A 150 2.29 8.11 -1.93
C LEU A 150 2.31 9.64 -2.02
N SER A 151 1.75 10.21 -3.08
CA SER A 151 1.61 11.67 -3.21
C SER A 151 0.69 12.24 -2.14
N ASP A 152 -0.41 11.56 -1.87
CA ASP A 152 -1.38 11.98 -0.85
C ASP A 152 -0.80 11.83 0.58
N LEU A 153 -0.07 10.76 0.85
CA LEU A 153 0.69 10.57 2.08
C LEU A 153 1.70 11.70 2.30
N LYS A 154 2.47 12.03 1.28
CA LYS A 154 3.43 13.14 1.32
C LYS A 154 2.75 14.46 1.67
N SER A 155 1.66 14.77 1.00
CA SER A 155 0.87 15.97 1.27
C SER A 155 0.40 16.01 2.73
N LEU A 156 -0.18 14.92 3.23
CA LEU A 156 -0.67 14.82 4.61
C LEU A 156 0.45 15.05 5.62
N LEU A 157 1.60 14.40 5.46
CA LEU A 157 2.71 14.50 6.41
C LEU A 157 3.42 15.86 6.38
N GLU A 158 3.52 16.48 5.21
CA GLU A 158 4.23 17.75 5.05
C GLU A 158 3.34 18.97 5.34
N THR A 159 2.03 18.89 5.09
CA THR A 159 1.11 20.04 5.18
C THR A 159 0.00 19.86 6.21
N GLY A 160 -0.22 18.66 6.71
CA GLY A 160 -1.36 18.30 7.55
C GLY A 160 -2.66 18.09 6.80
N LYS A 161 -2.64 18.18 5.46
CA LYS A 161 -3.81 18.04 4.59
C LYS A 161 -3.53 17.08 3.43
N THR A 162 -4.52 16.29 3.07
CA THR A 162 -4.51 15.49 1.85
C THR A 162 -4.76 16.36 0.61
N MET A 163 -4.50 15.79 -0.57
CA MET A 163 -4.73 16.48 -1.85
C MET A 163 -6.24 16.58 -2.18
N SER A 164 -7.03 15.70 -1.62
CA SER A 164 -8.47 15.66 -1.87
C SER A 164 -9.28 15.68 -0.58
#